data_6f7df6a7e9afd9b26c9055030f86f09e
#
_entry.id   6f7df6a7e9afd9b26c9055030f86f09e
#
_cell.length_a   1.000
_cell.length_b   1.000
_cell.length_c   1.000
_cell.angle_alpha   90.00
_cell.angle_beta   90.00
_cell.angle_gamma   90.00
#
_symmetry.space_group_name_H-M   'P 1'
#
loop_
_entity.id
_entity.type
_entity.pdbx_description
1 polymer ?
#
loop_
_entity_poly.entity_id
_entity_poly.type
_entity_poly.pdbx_seq_one_letter_code
_entity_poly.pdbx_strand_id
1 'polypeptide(L)'
;PTRRPVARWPRWPRKSPSGADPDTLTAQEIKDRIRDAGIVGMGGATFPTHVKLSPPEDKKIDHLILNGVECEPYLTADHRLMLEDPDNIIGGILILKKVLGVEKAIIGIEANKPDAIELMTKACAGRGIEVGALKVQYPQGAEKQLIYALTGREVPSGGLPMDCGCVVQNVGTAAAVNDAVRRGIPLIERIATVSGSAVNEPKNLRIKIGQPLGKLVEFCGGAKGELGKIIQGGPMMGMAAVSLDVPATRGTSGVLLFSEGQVLKEPEGPCVRCGNCVRACPAFILPTEIAFKTKK
;
A
#
# COMPACT_ATOMS: atom_id res chain seq x y z
N PRO A 1 -4.40 14.03 -9.53
CA PRO A 1 -4.31 13.66 -8.12
C PRO A 1 -5.20 14.60 -7.34
N THR A 2 -6.22 14.05 -6.68
CA THR A 2 -7.20 14.86 -5.98
C THR A 2 -6.61 15.29 -4.63
N ARG A 3 -6.33 16.60 -4.46
CA ARG A 3 -5.97 17.21 -3.18
C ARG A 3 -7.16 17.29 -2.20
N ARG A 4 -8.31 16.68 -2.54
CA ARG A 4 -9.52 16.72 -1.71
C ARG A 4 -9.37 15.82 -0.48
N PRO A 5 -9.84 16.26 0.71
CA PRO A 5 -9.87 15.46 1.94
C PRO A 5 -10.57 14.11 1.74
N VAL A 6 -10.24 13.14 2.62
CA VAL A 6 -10.92 11.84 2.61
C VAL A 6 -12.39 12.02 2.93
N ALA A 7 -13.28 11.72 1.99
CA ALA A 7 -14.70 11.69 2.24
C ALA A 7 -15.04 10.46 3.13
N ARG A 8 -15.81 10.69 4.19
CA ARG A 8 -16.14 9.66 5.17
C ARG A 8 -17.55 9.12 4.91
N TRP A 9 -17.63 7.81 4.70
CA TRP A 9 -18.89 7.09 4.80
C TRP A 9 -19.40 7.11 6.26
N PRO A 10 -20.71 7.10 6.55
CA PRO A 10 -21.23 7.05 7.90
C PRO A 10 -20.59 5.95 8.74
N ARG A 11 -20.12 6.30 9.94
CA ARG A 11 -19.49 5.31 10.83
C ARG A 11 -20.54 4.31 11.32
N TRP A 12 -20.17 3.02 11.26
CA TRP A 12 -20.96 1.97 11.89
C TRP A 12 -20.81 2.04 13.42
N PRO A 13 -21.88 1.87 14.22
CA PRO A 13 -21.75 1.77 15.67
C PRO A 13 -20.89 0.56 16.04
N ARG A 14 -19.77 0.78 16.73
CA ARG A 14 -18.80 -0.25 17.07
C ARG A 14 -18.99 -0.70 18.51
N LYS A 15 -19.23 -2.00 18.74
CA LYS A 15 -18.81 -2.68 19.96
C LYS A 15 -17.41 -3.24 19.66
N SER A 16 -16.38 -2.48 20.03
CA SER A 16 -14.99 -2.94 19.87
C SER A 16 -14.55 -3.76 21.08
N PRO A 17 -13.70 -4.79 20.91
CA PRO A 17 -12.91 -5.30 22.02
C PRO A 17 -12.17 -4.12 22.67
N SER A 18 -11.97 -4.12 23.95
CA SER A 18 -11.25 -3.05 24.65
C SER A 18 -9.86 -2.89 24.04
N GLY A 19 -9.53 -1.70 23.59
CA GLY A 19 -8.16 -1.34 23.25
C GLY A 19 -7.24 -1.54 24.46
N ALA A 20 -5.93 -1.61 24.23
CA ALA A 20 -4.95 -1.73 25.29
C ALA A 20 -3.82 -0.74 25.07
N ASP A 21 -3.13 -0.38 26.14
CA ASP A 21 -1.89 0.36 26.06
C ASP A 21 -0.79 -0.57 25.53
N PRO A 22 -0.18 -0.29 24.38
CA PRO A 22 0.90 -1.11 23.85
C PRO A 22 2.06 -1.31 24.81
N ASP A 23 2.30 -0.36 25.71
CA ASP A 23 3.42 -0.44 26.65
C ASP A 23 3.24 -1.51 27.72
N THR A 24 2.00 -1.90 28.00
CA THR A 24 1.65 -2.98 28.93
C THR A 24 1.66 -4.37 28.30
N LEU A 25 1.72 -4.46 26.96
CA LEU A 25 1.63 -5.71 26.22
C LEU A 25 3.00 -6.26 25.84
N THR A 26 3.13 -7.57 25.86
CA THR A 26 4.27 -8.28 25.27
C THR A 26 4.23 -8.24 23.75
N ALA A 27 5.37 -8.48 23.10
CA ALA A 27 5.43 -8.57 21.64
C ALA A 27 4.47 -9.66 21.08
N GLN A 28 4.32 -10.78 21.80
CA GLN A 28 3.43 -11.86 21.38
C GLN A 28 1.96 -11.46 21.48
N GLU A 29 1.54 -10.83 22.57
CA GLU A 29 0.16 -10.32 22.73
C GLU A 29 -0.20 -9.29 21.66
N ILE A 30 0.75 -8.43 21.27
CA ILE A 30 0.55 -7.49 20.16
C ILE A 30 0.37 -8.24 18.83
N LYS A 31 1.21 -9.24 18.53
CA LYS A 31 1.08 -10.07 17.33
C LYS A 31 -0.26 -10.81 17.27
N ASP A 32 -0.73 -11.32 18.40
CA ASP A 32 -2.02 -11.99 18.49
C ASP A 32 -3.18 -11.02 18.21
N ARG A 33 -3.14 -9.80 18.77
CA ARG A 33 -4.13 -8.75 18.44
C ARG A 33 -4.13 -8.37 16.97
N ILE A 34 -2.95 -8.25 16.35
CA ILE A 34 -2.80 -7.96 14.91
C ILE A 34 -3.41 -9.09 14.07
N ARG A 35 -3.16 -10.37 14.44
CA ARG A 35 -3.75 -11.53 13.80
C ARG A 35 -5.26 -11.54 13.91
N ASP A 36 -5.78 -11.39 15.13
CA ASP A 36 -7.22 -11.47 15.42
C ASP A 36 -8.01 -10.30 14.82
N ALA A 37 -7.37 -9.14 14.70
CA ALA A 37 -7.90 -7.99 13.97
C ALA A 37 -7.83 -8.17 12.43
N GLY A 38 -7.23 -9.23 11.93
CA GLY A 38 -7.11 -9.55 10.51
C GLY A 38 -6.27 -8.57 9.72
N ILE A 39 -5.24 -7.96 10.34
CA ILE A 39 -4.37 -7.00 9.68
C ILE A 39 -3.48 -7.70 8.64
N VAL A 40 -3.51 -7.16 7.43
CA VAL A 40 -2.68 -7.60 6.30
C VAL A 40 -1.91 -6.43 5.70
N GLY A 41 -0.91 -6.72 4.87
CA GLY A 41 -0.19 -5.71 4.11
C GLY A 41 -1.13 -4.94 3.17
N MET A 42 -1.27 -3.63 3.37
CA MET A 42 -2.20 -2.80 2.62
C MET A 42 -1.60 -2.14 1.38
N GLY A 43 -0.32 -2.41 1.10
CA GLY A 43 0.40 -1.90 -0.09
C GLY A 43 0.24 -2.76 -1.35
N GLY A 44 -0.67 -3.76 -1.36
CA GLY A 44 -0.98 -4.58 -2.55
C GLY A 44 -1.05 -6.08 -2.28
N ALA A 45 0.03 -6.71 -1.83
CA ALA A 45 0.14 -8.19 -1.72
C ALA A 45 -0.74 -8.85 -0.64
N THR A 46 -1.33 -8.08 0.28
CA THR A 46 -2.21 -8.57 1.37
C THR A 46 -1.61 -9.67 2.25
N PHE A 47 -0.28 -9.73 2.35
CA PHE A 47 0.40 -10.73 3.17
C PHE A 47 0.07 -10.51 4.66
N PRO A 48 -0.19 -11.56 5.46
CA PRO A 48 -0.55 -11.42 6.87
C PRO A 48 0.52 -10.70 7.68
N THR A 49 0.15 -9.59 8.34
CA THR A 49 1.12 -8.72 9.04
C THR A 49 1.77 -9.43 10.23
N HIS A 50 1.01 -10.23 11.00
CA HIS A 50 1.55 -10.97 12.15
C HIS A 50 2.65 -11.98 11.74
N VAL A 51 2.57 -12.58 10.55
CA VAL A 51 3.60 -13.47 10.02
C VAL A 51 4.86 -12.67 9.69
N LYS A 52 4.71 -11.51 9.05
CA LYS A 52 5.81 -10.61 8.71
C LYS A 52 6.55 -10.06 9.95
N LEU A 53 5.85 -10.00 11.08
CA LEU A 53 6.40 -9.59 12.38
C LEU A 53 6.99 -10.75 13.19
N SER A 54 7.06 -11.95 12.63
CA SER A 54 7.62 -13.14 13.27
C SER A 54 8.75 -13.71 12.41
N PRO A 55 9.87 -12.96 12.22
CA PRO A 55 11.03 -13.49 11.52
C PRO A 55 11.60 -14.68 12.28
N PRO A 56 12.27 -15.63 11.59
CA PRO A 56 13.02 -16.69 12.23
C PRO A 56 14.05 -16.14 13.24
N GLU A 57 14.35 -16.89 14.29
CA GLU A 57 15.25 -16.46 15.37
C GLU A 57 16.69 -16.18 14.89
N ASP A 58 17.12 -16.85 13.84
CA ASP A 58 18.43 -16.65 13.22
C ASP A 58 18.53 -15.35 12.37
N LYS A 59 17.40 -14.67 12.14
CA LYS A 59 17.35 -13.43 11.36
C LYS A 59 17.29 -12.21 12.26
N LYS A 60 18.41 -11.52 12.39
CA LYS A 60 18.48 -10.26 13.15
C LYS A 60 17.86 -9.12 12.32
N ILE A 61 16.76 -8.57 12.80
CA ILE A 61 16.14 -7.37 12.22
C ILE A 61 16.68 -6.15 12.93
N ASP A 62 17.10 -5.15 12.17
CA ASP A 62 17.64 -3.88 12.71
C ASP A 62 16.97 -2.64 12.08
N HIS A 63 16.19 -2.80 10.99
CA HIS A 63 15.46 -1.73 10.33
C HIS A 63 13.99 -2.09 10.10
N LEU A 64 13.11 -1.20 10.55
CA LEU A 64 11.71 -1.16 10.14
C LEU A 64 11.55 -0.08 9.06
N ILE A 65 11.07 -0.45 7.88
CA ILE A 65 10.86 0.47 6.77
C ILE A 65 9.36 0.63 6.54
N LEU A 66 8.88 1.87 6.51
CA LEU A 66 7.50 2.20 6.17
C LEU A 66 7.43 2.67 4.72
N ASN A 67 6.59 2.00 3.96
CA ASN A 67 6.31 2.33 2.58
C ASN A 67 5.17 3.35 2.50
N GLY A 68 5.52 4.63 2.36
CA GLY A 68 4.64 5.75 2.04
C GLY A 68 4.87 6.28 0.62
N VAL A 69 5.52 5.48 -0.23
CA VAL A 69 5.94 5.87 -1.59
C VAL A 69 4.74 6.12 -2.49
N GLU A 70 3.78 5.17 -2.53
CA GLU A 70 2.59 5.22 -3.39
C GLU A 70 2.95 5.55 -4.85
N CYS A 71 3.80 4.68 -5.46
CA CYS A 71 4.32 4.91 -6.81
C CYS A 71 3.33 4.55 -7.95
N GLU A 72 2.20 3.93 -7.64
CA GLU A 72 1.15 3.62 -8.61
C GLU A 72 0.47 4.90 -9.11
N PRO A 73 0.38 5.14 -10.44
CA PRO A 73 -0.39 6.25 -10.98
C PRO A 73 -1.85 6.20 -10.54
N TYR A 74 -2.51 7.35 -10.49
CA TYR A 74 -3.91 7.54 -10.07
C TYR A 74 -4.22 7.30 -8.60
N LEU A 75 -3.32 6.72 -7.81
CA LEU A 75 -3.52 6.49 -6.37
C LEU A 75 -2.98 7.65 -5.54
N THR A 76 -3.72 8.03 -4.50
CA THR A 76 -3.37 9.08 -3.53
C THR A 76 -3.89 8.76 -2.12
N ALA A 77 -4.23 7.50 -1.85
CA ALA A 77 -4.81 7.06 -0.58
C ALA A 77 -3.81 7.15 0.57
N ASP A 78 -2.57 6.67 0.36
CA ASP A 78 -1.51 6.72 1.37
C ASP A 78 -1.01 8.15 1.59
N HIS A 79 -0.92 8.96 0.51
CA HIS A 79 -0.60 10.39 0.60
C HIS A 79 -1.61 11.11 1.50
N ARG A 80 -2.91 10.92 1.25
CA ARG A 80 -3.95 11.54 2.08
C ARG A 80 -3.96 11.04 3.51
N LEU A 81 -3.69 9.75 3.73
CA LEU A 81 -3.58 9.19 5.07
C LEU A 81 -2.43 9.84 5.86
N MET A 82 -1.26 10.02 5.24
CA MET A 82 -0.13 10.69 5.88
C MET A 82 -0.44 12.14 6.26
N LEU A 83 -1.23 12.85 5.45
CA LEU A 83 -1.62 14.24 5.73
C LEU A 83 -2.73 14.38 6.76
N GLU A 84 -3.68 13.43 6.80
CA GLU A 84 -4.90 13.56 7.62
C GLU A 84 -4.85 12.82 8.95
N ASP A 85 -4.00 11.78 9.07
CA ASP A 85 -3.93 10.93 10.28
C ASP A 85 -2.47 10.49 10.59
N PRO A 86 -1.51 11.44 10.63
CA PRO A 86 -0.09 11.12 10.85
C PRO A 86 0.14 10.46 12.22
N ASP A 87 -0.57 10.89 13.26
CA ASP A 87 -0.41 10.33 14.61
C ASP A 87 -0.81 8.85 14.68
N ASN A 88 -1.81 8.44 13.92
CA ASN A 88 -2.22 7.05 13.83
C ASN A 88 -1.14 6.19 13.16
N ILE A 89 -0.52 6.69 12.09
CA ILE A 89 0.61 6.03 11.42
C ILE A 89 1.78 5.90 12.40
N ILE A 90 2.17 6.99 13.06
CA ILE A 90 3.31 7.02 14.00
C ILE A 90 3.05 6.08 15.17
N GLY A 91 1.84 6.09 15.75
CA GLY A 91 1.46 5.14 16.79
C GLY A 91 1.66 3.68 16.38
N GLY A 92 1.28 3.36 15.14
CA GLY A 92 1.52 2.03 14.58
C GLY A 92 3.00 1.71 14.37
N ILE A 93 3.80 2.68 13.92
CA ILE A 93 5.25 2.49 13.77
C ILE A 93 5.91 2.18 15.13
N LEU A 94 5.55 2.91 16.18
CA LEU A 94 6.08 2.67 17.51
C LEU A 94 5.72 1.26 18.04
N ILE A 95 4.49 0.81 17.78
CA ILE A 95 4.06 -0.56 18.12
C ILE A 95 4.87 -1.59 17.33
N LEU A 96 5.07 -1.38 16.03
CA LEU A 96 5.84 -2.28 15.17
C LEU A 96 7.32 -2.32 15.58
N LYS A 97 7.92 -1.17 15.95
CA LYS A 97 9.28 -1.10 16.51
C LYS A 97 9.40 -1.95 17.77
N LYS A 98 8.44 -1.83 18.69
CA LYS A 98 8.40 -2.62 19.94
C LYS A 98 8.35 -4.12 19.65
N VAL A 99 7.46 -4.55 18.74
CA VAL A 99 7.30 -5.98 18.39
C VAL A 99 8.56 -6.57 17.79
N LEU A 100 9.26 -5.80 16.94
CA LEU A 100 10.47 -6.25 16.25
C LEU A 100 11.75 -6.05 17.11
N GLY A 101 11.67 -5.30 18.22
CA GLY A 101 12.82 -4.95 19.03
C GLY A 101 13.83 -4.05 18.30
N VAL A 102 13.36 -3.19 17.37
CA VAL A 102 14.23 -2.33 16.57
C VAL A 102 14.18 -0.88 17.03
N GLU A 103 15.32 -0.22 16.99
CA GLU A 103 15.43 1.20 17.36
C GLU A 103 15.19 2.13 16.16
N LYS A 104 15.52 1.67 14.96
CA LYS A 104 15.46 2.47 13.73
C LYS A 104 14.21 2.19 12.92
N ALA A 105 13.48 3.22 12.56
CA ALA A 105 12.43 3.17 11.57
C ALA A 105 12.61 4.28 10.54
N ILE A 106 12.33 3.99 9.27
CA ILE A 106 12.46 4.94 8.17
C ILE A 106 11.18 4.90 7.34
N ILE A 107 10.60 6.06 7.08
CA ILE A 107 9.44 6.20 6.17
C ILE A 107 9.96 6.68 4.82
N GLY A 108 9.77 5.89 3.75
CA GLY A 108 10.07 6.33 2.39
C GLY A 108 8.87 7.03 1.77
N ILE A 109 9.07 8.24 1.25
CA ILE A 109 8.04 9.04 0.58
C ILE A 109 8.63 9.60 -0.72
N GLU A 110 7.89 9.53 -1.82
CA GLU A 110 8.35 10.13 -3.08
C GLU A 110 8.34 11.66 -3.05
N ALA A 111 9.34 12.26 -3.70
CA ALA A 111 9.57 13.71 -3.75
C ALA A 111 8.42 14.52 -4.39
N ASN A 112 7.48 13.87 -5.06
CA ASN A 112 6.25 14.51 -5.56
C ASN A 112 5.19 14.78 -4.48
N LYS A 113 5.48 14.42 -3.21
CA LYS A 113 4.63 14.61 -2.03
C LYS A 113 5.34 15.48 -0.97
N PRO A 114 5.77 16.72 -1.32
CA PRO A 114 6.56 17.56 -0.42
C PRO A 114 5.81 17.93 0.87
N ASP A 115 4.49 18.10 0.79
CA ASP A 115 3.59 18.35 1.92
C ASP A 115 3.59 17.19 2.93
N ALA A 116 3.54 15.94 2.45
CA ALA A 116 3.63 14.76 3.31
C ALA A 116 5.04 14.58 3.90
N ILE A 117 6.10 14.85 3.13
CA ILE A 117 7.48 14.81 3.63
C ILE A 117 7.64 15.80 4.78
N GLU A 118 7.23 17.06 4.59
CA GLU A 118 7.34 18.11 5.62
C GLU A 118 6.55 17.74 6.88
N LEU A 119 5.27 17.33 6.72
CA LEU A 119 4.39 17.01 7.83
C LEU A 119 4.91 15.80 8.61
N MET A 120 5.25 14.70 7.91
CA MET A 120 5.74 13.49 8.56
C MET A 120 7.09 13.70 9.23
N THR A 121 8.00 14.51 8.64
CA THR A 121 9.28 14.86 9.29
C THR A 121 9.06 15.58 10.61
N LYS A 122 8.16 16.56 10.65
CA LYS A 122 7.80 17.27 11.88
C LYS A 122 7.16 16.33 12.91
N ALA A 123 6.23 15.50 12.48
CA ALA A 123 5.49 14.59 13.35
C ALA A 123 6.37 13.45 13.90
N CYS A 124 7.39 13.03 13.17
CA CYS A 124 8.34 11.98 13.60
C CYS A 124 9.48 12.49 14.49
N ALA A 125 9.64 13.82 14.63
CA ALA A 125 10.75 14.42 15.37
C ALA A 125 10.82 13.88 16.81
N GLY A 126 12.03 13.46 17.26
CA GLY A 126 12.28 12.96 18.61
C GLY A 126 11.74 11.54 18.88
N ARG A 127 11.17 10.83 17.87
CA ARG A 127 10.55 9.51 18.04
C ARG A 127 11.38 8.34 17.48
N GLY A 128 12.62 8.61 17.04
CA GLY A 128 13.48 7.58 16.42
C GLY A 128 12.92 7.05 15.09
N ILE A 129 12.26 7.93 14.33
CA ILE A 129 11.68 7.66 13.02
C ILE A 129 12.24 8.70 12.05
N GLU A 130 12.89 8.24 11.00
CA GLU A 130 13.44 9.08 9.93
C GLU A 130 12.49 9.14 8.74
N VAL A 131 12.52 10.22 7.97
CA VAL A 131 11.78 10.35 6.71
C VAL A 131 12.77 10.50 5.57
N GLY A 132 12.74 9.54 4.63
CA GLY A 132 13.56 9.52 3.43
C GLY A 132 12.77 10.01 2.21
N ALA A 133 13.21 11.13 1.60
CA ALA A 133 12.67 11.59 0.33
C ALA A 133 13.25 10.74 -0.82
N LEU A 134 12.39 10.16 -1.64
CA LEU A 134 12.76 9.24 -2.70
C LEU A 134 12.48 9.83 -4.08
N LYS A 135 13.28 9.40 -5.06
CA LYS A 135 13.08 9.77 -6.46
C LYS A 135 11.74 9.24 -6.96
N VAL A 136 11.02 10.08 -7.70
CA VAL A 136 9.75 9.71 -8.34
C VAL A 136 10.03 8.80 -9.51
N GLN A 137 9.72 7.52 -9.35
CA GLN A 137 9.86 6.51 -10.41
C GLN A 137 9.05 5.26 -10.06
N TYR A 138 8.66 4.49 -11.06
CA TYR A 138 8.06 3.18 -10.86
C TYR A 138 9.10 2.08 -11.16
N PRO A 139 9.26 1.06 -10.31
CA PRO A 139 8.48 0.72 -9.09
C PRO A 139 9.22 1.11 -7.78
N GLN A 140 9.37 2.38 -7.44
CA GLN A 140 10.10 2.85 -6.25
C GLN A 140 9.53 2.29 -4.93
N GLY A 141 8.21 2.00 -4.89
CA GLY A 141 7.55 1.37 -3.74
C GLY A 141 7.67 -0.16 -3.69
N ALA A 142 8.31 -0.80 -4.68
CA ALA A 142 8.60 -2.22 -4.61
C ALA A 142 9.53 -2.52 -3.43
N GLU A 143 9.21 -3.52 -2.62
CA GLU A 143 9.85 -3.78 -1.33
C GLU A 143 11.38 -3.81 -1.40
N LYS A 144 11.94 -4.54 -2.36
CA LYS A 144 13.41 -4.65 -2.55
C LYS A 144 14.05 -3.34 -3.03
N GLN A 145 13.37 -2.61 -3.92
CA GLN A 145 13.82 -1.30 -4.40
C GLN A 145 13.82 -0.27 -3.27
N LEU A 146 12.78 -0.28 -2.45
CA LEU A 146 12.64 0.62 -1.31
C LEU A 146 13.73 0.38 -0.26
N ILE A 147 14.03 -0.89 0.06
CA ILE A 147 15.12 -1.25 0.97
C ILE A 147 16.45 -0.68 0.44
N TYR A 148 16.77 -0.95 -0.82
CA TYR A 148 18.01 -0.46 -1.42
C TYR A 148 18.08 1.08 -1.40
N ALA A 149 17.02 1.75 -1.80
CA ALA A 149 16.98 3.21 -1.87
C ALA A 149 17.17 3.90 -0.51
N LEU A 150 16.69 3.29 0.59
CA LEU A 150 16.75 3.87 1.93
C LEU A 150 17.97 3.42 2.74
N THR A 151 18.50 2.21 2.49
CA THR A 151 19.54 1.61 3.34
C THR A 151 20.80 1.25 2.59
N GLY A 152 20.80 1.24 1.26
CA GLY A 152 21.88 0.71 0.43
C GLY A 152 22.04 -0.82 0.49
N ARG A 153 21.17 -1.52 1.21
CA ARG A 153 21.24 -2.99 1.33
C ARG A 153 20.53 -3.66 0.17
N GLU A 154 21.10 -4.76 -0.29
CA GLU A 154 20.48 -5.60 -1.31
C GLU A 154 19.82 -6.84 -0.69
N VAL A 155 18.58 -7.10 -1.07
CA VAL A 155 17.92 -8.36 -0.73
C VAL A 155 18.46 -9.42 -1.70
N PRO A 156 19.02 -10.54 -1.20
CA PRO A 156 19.59 -11.58 -2.05
C PRO A 156 18.59 -12.12 -3.08
N SER A 157 19.10 -12.62 -4.20
CA SER A 157 18.24 -13.27 -5.21
C SER A 157 17.50 -14.46 -4.59
N GLY A 158 16.18 -14.52 -4.79
CA GLY A 158 15.30 -15.50 -4.13
C GLY A 158 15.06 -15.25 -2.64
N GLY A 159 15.76 -14.29 -2.01
CA GLY A 159 15.65 -13.98 -0.61
C GLY A 159 14.49 -13.02 -0.26
N LEU A 160 14.30 -12.83 1.05
CA LEU A 160 13.29 -11.98 1.66
C LEU A 160 13.95 -10.76 2.34
N PRO A 161 13.21 -9.69 2.64
CA PRO A 161 13.73 -8.51 3.35
C PRO A 161 14.46 -8.82 4.65
N MET A 162 14.02 -9.83 5.38
CA MET A 162 14.66 -10.26 6.63
C MET A 162 16.09 -10.80 6.42
N ASP A 163 16.44 -11.26 5.22
CA ASP A 163 17.79 -11.74 4.89
C ASP A 163 18.82 -10.60 4.83
N CYS A 164 18.37 -9.36 4.71
CA CYS A 164 19.20 -8.17 4.85
C CYS A 164 18.85 -7.30 6.09
N GLY A 165 18.20 -7.90 7.09
CA GLY A 165 17.88 -7.25 8.37
C GLY A 165 16.73 -6.25 8.35
N CYS A 166 15.88 -6.30 7.32
CA CYS A 166 14.79 -5.35 7.13
C CYS A 166 13.40 -5.99 7.24
N VAL A 167 12.45 -5.25 7.80
CA VAL A 167 11.02 -5.54 7.68
C VAL A 167 10.35 -4.32 7.07
N VAL A 168 9.57 -4.53 6.01
CA VAL A 168 8.85 -3.44 5.32
C VAL A 168 7.37 -3.55 5.60
N GLN A 169 6.73 -2.44 5.96
CA GLN A 169 5.28 -2.32 6.16
C GLN A 169 4.74 -1.09 5.40
N ASN A 170 3.50 -1.12 4.96
CA ASN A 170 2.85 0.04 4.35
C ASN A 170 2.35 1.02 5.44
N VAL A 171 2.28 2.33 5.16
CA VAL A 171 1.79 3.34 6.12
C VAL A 171 0.34 3.08 6.56
N GLY A 172 -0.54 2.62 5.66
CA GLY A 172 -1.90 2.23 6.01
C GLY A 172 -1.95 0.99 6.92
N THR A 173 -1.02 0.04 6.73
CA THR A 173 -0.87 -1.11 7.64
C THR A 173 -0.46 -0.64 9.04
N ALA A 174 0.48 0.30 9.15
CA ALA A 174 0.87 0.87 10.45
C ALA A 174 -0.33 1.53 11.16
N ALA A 175 -1.10 2.35 10.46
CA ALA A 175 -2.32 2.95 11.00
C ALA A 175 -3.33 1.89 11.48
N ALA A 176 -3.54 0.83 10.70
CA ALA A 176 -4.43 -0.28 11.07
C ALA A 176 -3.91 -1.06 12.30
N VAL A 177 -2.60 -1.22 12.45
CA VAL A 177 -1.98 -1.81 13.65
C VAL A 177 -2.26 -0.96 14.88
N ASN A 178 -2.12 0.37 14.79
CA ASN A 178 -2.46 1.26 15.90
C ASN A 178 -3.94 1.16 16.30
N ASP A 179 -4.84 1.16 15.32
CA ASP A 179 -6.27 0.98 15.55
C ASP A 179 -6.59 -0.37 16.23
N ALA A 180 -5.96 -1.44 15.77
CA ALA A 180 -6.17 -2.77 16.34
C ALA A 180 -5.70 -2.89 17.79
N VAL A 181 -4.52 -2.37 18.09
CA VAL A 181 -3.90 -2.53 19.42
C VAL A 181 -4.47 -1.53 20.40
N ARG A 182 -4.46 -0.21 20.09
CA ARG A 182 -4.89 0.83 21.02
C ARG A 182 -6.40 0.96 21.13
N ARG A 183 -7.13 0.67 20.05
CA ARG A 183 -8.58 0.91 19.97
C ARG A 183 -9.40 -0.37 19.86
N GLY A 184 -8.76 -1.54 19.68
CA GLY A 184 -9.43 -2.81 19.46
C GLY A 184 -10.24 -2.86 18.16
N ILE A 185 -9.90 -2.06 17.16
CA ILE A 185 -10.64 -1.95 15.91
C ILE A 185 -10.04 -2.90 14.88
N PRO A 186 -10.77 -3.94 14.43
CA PRO A 186 -10.28 -4.84 13.39
C PRO A 186 -10.23 -4.13 12.02
N LEU A 187 -9.51 -4.73 11.06
CA LEU A 187 -9.39 -4.23 9.69
C LEU A 187 -10.69 -4.46 8.91
N ILE A 188 -11.66 -3.60 9.14
CA ILE A 188 -12.98 -3.60 8.46
C ILE A 188 -13.15 -2.41 7.51
N GLU A 189 -12.22 -1.47 7.54
CA GLU A 189 -12.21 -0.27 6.71
C GLU A 189 -10.79 0.02 6.23
N ARG A 190 -10.66 0.72 5.11
CA ARG A 190 -9.39 1.27 4.64
C ARG A 190 -9.62 2.55 3.84
N ILE A 191 -8.54 3.32 3.62
CA ILE A 191 -8.57 4.39 2.63
C ILE A 191 -8.29 3.79 1.25
N ALA A 192 -9.07 4.23 0.25
CA ALA A 192 -8.85 3.86 -1.14
C ALA A 192 -9.17 5.04 -2.06
N THR A 193 -8.51 5.10 -3.19
CA THR A 193 -8.72 6.14 -4.21
C THR A 193 -9.74 5.66 -5.23
N VAL A 194 -10.80 6.43 -5.49
CA VAL A 194 -11.69 6.23 -6.64
C VAL A 194 -11.35 7.29 -7.68
N SER A 195 -10.86 6.88 -8.85
CA SER A 195 -10.31 7.78 -9.85
C SER A 195 -10.41 7.18 -11.27
N GLY A 196 -9.81 7.85 -12.24
CA GLY A 196 -9.80 7.47 -13.65
C GLY A 196 -10.63 8.42 -14.50
N SER A 197 -10.50 8.28 -15.81
CA SER A 197 -11.14 9.20 -16.78
C SER A 197 -12.68 9.12 -16.78
N ALA A 198 -13.22 7.96 -16.40
CA ALA A 198 -14.66 7.73 -16.36
C ALA A 198 -15.31 7.93 -14.99
N VAL A 199 -14.61 8.52 -14.01
CA VAL A 199 -15.21 8.92 -12.73
C VAL A 199 -15.60 10.37 -12.75
N ASN A 200 -16.83 10.72 -12.36
CA ASN A 200 -17.30 12.10 -12.34
C ASN A 200 -16.54 12.95 -11.32
N GLU A 201 -16.46 12.50 -10.07
CA GLU A 201 -15.84 13.22 -8.98
C GLU A 201 -14.78 12.35 -8.28
N PRO A 202 -13.54 12.28 -8.79
CA PRO A 202 -12.49 11.49 -8.15
C PRO A 202 -12.28 11.88 -6.68
N LYS A 203 -12.21 10.86 -5.78
CA LYS A 203 -12.08 11.06 -4.33
C LYS A 203 -11.23 9.99 -3.69
N ASN A 204 -10.62 10.32 -2.54
CA ASN A 204 -10.16 9.33 -1.59
C ASN A 204 -11.28 9.05 -0.59
N LEU A 205 -11.58 7.80 -0.35
CA LEU A 205 -12.69 7.35 0.47
C LEU A 205 -12.21 6.44 1.60
N ARG A 206 -12.82 6.57 2.77
CA ARG A 206 -12.77 5.51 3.79
C ARG A 206 -13.84 4.47 3.44
N ILE A 207 -13.42 3.38 2.83
CA ILE A 207 -14.29 2.32 2.32
C ILE A 207 -14.44 1.19 3.34
N LYS A 208 -15.57 0.49 3.31
CA LYS A 208 -15.79 -0.75 4.06
C LYS A 208 -15.35 -1.95 3.23
N ILE A 209 -14.68 -2.89 3.87
CA ILE A 209 -14.34 -4.17 3.24
C ILE A 209 -15.61 -4.95 3.01
N GLY A 210 -15.76 -5.55 1.81
CA GLY A 210 -16.98 -6.22 1.37
C GLY A 210 -17.99 -5.31 0.65
N GLN A 211 -17.77 -4.00 0.61
CA GLN A 211 -18.66 -3.07 -0.10
C GLN A 211 -18.48 -3.21 -1.62
N PRO A 212 -19.57 -3.33 -2.41
CA PRO A 212 -19.47 -3.36 -3.87
C PRO A 212 -18.79 -2.10 -4.43
N LEU A 213 -17.93 -2.26 -5.44
CA LEU A 213 -17.22 -1.14 -6.06
C LEU A 213 -18.19 -0.10 -6.65
N GLY A 214 -19.34 -0.54 -7.15
CA GLY A 214 -20.38 0.35 -7.67
C GLY A 214 -20.87 1.37 -6.66
N LYS A 215 -21.00 1.00 -5.39
CA LYS A 215 -21.38 1.94 -4.34
C LYS A 215 -20.34 3.02 -4.09
N LEU A 216 -19.06 2.70 -4.27
CA LEU A 216 -17.98 3.67 -4.18
C LEU A 216 -18.02 4.65 -5.34
N VAL A 217 -18.30 4.13 -6.55
CA VAL A 217 -18.43 4.93 -7.76
C VAL A 217 -19.66 5.85 -7.68
N GLU A 218 -20.82 5.35 -7.23
CA GLU A 218 -22.01 6.15 -6.98
C GLU A 218 -21.72 7.33 -6.03
N PHE A 219 -20.98 7.09 -4.93
CA PHE A 219 -20.57 8.14 -4.01
C PHE A 219 -19.63 9.18 -4.63
N CYS A 220 -18.96 8.82 -5.71
CA CYS A 220 -18.11 9.70 -6.55
C CYS A 220 -18.88 10.33 -7.70
N GLY A 221 -20.21 10.45 -7.61
CA GLY A 221 -21.06 11.05 -8.65
C GLY A 221 -21.33 10.15 -9.84
N GLY A 222 -21.03 8.85 -9.72
CA GLY A 222 -21.23 7.86 -10.79
C GLY A 222 -20.12 7.86 -11.83
N ALA A 223 -20.29 6.97 -12.81
CA ALA A 223 -19.44 6.91 -14.00
C ALA A 223 -19.95 7.86 -15.08
N LYS A 224 -19.03 8.36 -15.91
CA LYS A 224 -19.33 9.18 -17.07
C LYS A 224 -18.94 8.47 -18.37
N GLY A 225 -19.84 8.49 -19.33
CA GLY A 225 -19.63 7.84 -20.62
C GLY A 225 -19.63 6.31 -20.54
N GLU A 226 -19.17 5.69 -21.62
CA GLU A 226 -19.04 4.24 -21.73
C GLU A 226 -17.77 3.75 -21.04
N LEU A 227 -17.91 2.72 -20.18
CA LEU A 227 -16.80 2.13 -19.45
C LEU A 227 -16.05 1.13 -20.33
N GLY A 228 -14.76 1.37 -20.52
CA GLY A 228 -13.88 0.46 -21.23
C GLY A 228 -13.13 -0.49 -20.27
N LYS A 229 -12.79 -0.04 -19.06
CA LYS A 229 -12.07 -0.87 -18.09
C LYS A 229 -12.32 -0.44 -16.65
N ILE A 230 -12.46 -1.44 -15.78
CA ILE A 230 -12.53 -1.28 -14.33
C ILE A 230 -11.30 -1.97 -13.73
N ILE A 231 -10.55 -1.27 -12.87
CA ILE A 231 -9.37 -1.84 -12.19
C ILE A 231 -9.56 -1.70 -10.69
N GLN A 232 -9.39 -2.79 -9.96
CA GLN A 232 -9.30 -2.82 -8.51
C GLN A 232 -7.83 -2.81 -8.11
N GLY A 233 -7.37 -1.70 -7.53
CA GLY A 233 -5.97 -1.39 -7.28
C GLY A 233 -5.45 -0.29 -8.18
N GLY A 234 -4.13 -0.22 -8.35
CA GLY A 234 -3.47 0.69 -9.29
C GLY A 234 -3.39 0.12 -10.71
N PRO A 235 -3.05 0.92 -11.73
CA PRO A 235 -3.05 0.47 -13.12
C PRO A 235 -1.90 -0.48 -13.46
N MET A 236 -0.84 -0.53 -12.63
CA MET A 236 0.35 -1.36 -12.87
C MET A 236 0.23 -2.74 -12.22
N MET A 237 -0.30 -2.83 -10.99
CA MET A 237 -0.36 -4.05 -10.20
C MET A 237 -1.79 -4.49 -9.84
N GLY A 238 -2.80 -3.67 -10.13
CA GLY A 238 -4.20 -3.98 -9.86
C GLY A 238 -4.76 -5.04 -10.81
N MET A 239 -5.95 -5.53 -10.47
CA MET A 239 -6.67 -6.54 -11.26
C MET A 239 -7.84 -5.90 -12.01
N ALA A 240 -8.04 -6.30 -13.27
CA ALA A 240 -9.24 -5.94 -13.99
C ALA A 240 -10.46 -6.59 -13.33
N ALA A 241 -11.47 -5.78 -12.98
CA ALA A 241 -12.72 -6.27 -12.45
C ALA A 241 -13.74 -6.51 -13.58
N VAL A 242 -14.49 -7.59 -13.47
CA VAL A 242 -15.50 -7.98 -14.48
C VAL A 242 -16.75 -7.14 -14.39
N SER A 243 -17.06 -6.58 -13.23
CA SER A 243 -18.22 -5.69 -12.99
C SER A 243 -17.97 -4.80 -11.77
N LEU A 244 -18.86 -3.84 -11.56
CA LEU A 244 -18.90 -2.99 -10.37
C LEU A 244 -19.52 -3.68 -9.13
N ASP A 245 -20.04 -4.90 -9.26
CA ASP A 245 -20.58 -5.70 -8.14
C ASP A 245 -19.49 -6.40 -7.35
N VAL A 246 -18.27 -6.45 -7.88
CA VAL A 246 -17.11 -7.01 -7.16
C VAL A 246 -16.91 -6.27 -5.84
N PRO A 247 -16.72 -6.99 -4.70
CA PRO A 247 -16.54 -6.36 -3.41
C PRO A 247 -15.14 -5.78 -3.23
N ALA A 248 -15.04 -4.67 -2.51
CA ALA A 248 -13.78 -4.15 -2.03
C ALA A 248 -13.15 -5.13 -1.02
N THR A 249 -11.87 -5.41 -1.16
CA THR A 249 -11.10 -6.29 -0.28
C THR A 249 -10.13 -5.50 0.61
N ARG A 250 -9.44 -6.18 1.51
CA ARG A 250 -8.36 -5.56 2.31
C ARG A 250 -7.22 -5.02 1.45
N GLY A 251 -7.01 -5.58 0.24
CA GLY A 251 -6.00 -5.15 -0.73
C GLY A 251 -6.44 -4.00 -1.64
N THR A 252 -7.71 -3.59 -1.64
CA THR A 252 -8.23 -2.58 -2.57
C THR A 252 -7.69 -1.19 -2.24
N SER A 253 -6.55 -0.82 -2.82
CA SER A 253 -5.94 0.52 -2.68
C SER A 253 -6.63 1.57 -3.55
N GLY A 254 -7.28 1.15 -4.63
CA GLY A 254 -8.02 2.02 -5.55
C GLY A 254 -9.09 1.31 -6.34
N VAL A 255 -9.94 2.12 -6.95
CA VAL A 255 -10.95 1.72 -7.95
C VAL A 255 -10.79 2.69 -9.11
N LEU A 256 -10.31 2.20 -10.24
CA LEU A 256 -10.05 3.02 -11.41
C LEU A 256 -11.02 2.67 -12.53
N LEU A 257 -11.67 3.69 -13.06
CA LEU A 257 -12.55 3.56 -14.21
C LEU A 257 -11.97 4.32 -15.41
N PHE A 258 -11.75 3.59 -16.49
CA PHE A 258 -11.30 4.17 -17.75
C PHE A 258 -12.41 4.12 -18.78
N SER A 259 -12.57 5.24 -19.50
CA SER A 259 -13.52 5.32 -20.63
C SER A 259 -13.07 4.43 -21.79
N GLU A 260 -14.02 3.99 -22.58
CA GLU A 260 -13.81 3.14 -23.75
C GLU A 260 -12.74 3.69 -24.69
N GLY A 261 -12.73 4.99 -24.95
CA GLY A 261 -11.75 5.64 -25.80
C GLY A 261 -10.30 5.65 -25.29
N GLN A 262 -10.07 5.28 -24.02
CA GLN A 262 -8.73 5.15 -23.42
C GLN A 262 -8.23 3.71 -23.36
N VAL A 263 -9.05 2.75 -23.69
CA VAL A 263 -8.65 1.34 -23.74
C VAL A 263 -8.12 1.01 -25.13
N LEU A 264 -6.86 0.58 -25.17
CA LEU A 264 -6.27 0.10 -26.42
C LEU A 264 -6.99 -1.17 -26.85
N LYS A 265 -7.60 -1.13 -28.04
CA LYS A 265 -8.30 -2.25 -28.67
C LYS A 265 -7.50 -2.88 -29.80
N GLU A 266 -6.37 -2.26 -30.15
CA GLU A 266 -5.52 -2.77 -31.21
C GLU A 266 -4.90 -4.10 -30.81
N PRO A 267 -4.92 -5.10 -31.71
CA PRO A 267 -4.24 -6.35 -31.46
C PRO A 267 -2.74 -6.10 -31.29
N GLU A 268 -2.10 -6.92 -30.46
CA GLU A 268 -0.65 -6.83 -30.30
C GLU A 268 0.06 -7.08 -31.62
N GLY A 269 0.91 -6.14 -32.02
CA GLY A 269 1.78 -6.29 -33.18
C GLY A 269 2.89 -7.31 -32.98
N PRO A 270 3.53 -7.79 -34.06
CA PRO A 270 4.67 -8.69 -33.94
C PRO A 270 5.86 -8.00 -33.30
N CYS A 271 6.64 -8.76 -32.52
CA CYS A 271 7.85 -8.26 -31.90
C CYS A 271 8.90 -7.89 -32.98
N VAL A 272 9.31 -6.62 -33.01
CA VAL A 272 10.34 -6.10 -33.95
C VAL A 272 11.78 -6.48 -33.56
N ARG A 273 11.97 -7.24 -32.47
CA ARG A 273 13.27 -7.75 -31.98
C ARG A 273 14.32 -6.67 -31.70
N CYS A 274 13.93 -5.48 -31.28
CA CYS A 274 14.86 -4.37 -30.98
C CYS A 274 15.75 -4.62 -29.73
N GLY A 275 15.39 -5.59 -28.85
CA GLY A 275 16.16 -5.94 -27.65
C GLY A 275 16.04 -4.94 -26.49
N ASN A 276 15.24 -3.87 -26.60
CA ASN A 276 15.12 -2.86 -25.54
C ASN A 276 14.66 -3.45 -24.20
N CYS A 277 13.67 -4.35 -24.22
CA CYS A 277 13.18 -5.02 -23.01
C CYS A 277 14.26 -5.91 -22.35
N VAL A 278 15.14 -6.53 -23.13
CA VAL A 278 16.26 -7.34 -22.61
C VAL A 278 17.29 -6.42 -21.96
N ARG A 279 17.66 -5.32 -22.62
CA ARG A 279 18.63 -4.35 -22.08
C ARG A 279 18.12 -3.64 -20.82
N ALA A 280 16.80 -3.38 -20.74
CA ALA A 280 16.20 -2.71 -19.61
C ALA A 280 15.87 -3.64 -18.43
N CYS A 281 15.96 -4.97 -18.62
CA CYS A 281 15.54 -5.91 -17.58
C CYS A 281 16.57 -6.00 -16.45
N PRO A 282 16.24 -5.58 -15.22
CA PRO A 282 17.17 -5.65 -14.07
C PRO A 282 17.41 -7.10 -13.59
N ALA A 283 16.55 -8.03 -13.99
CA ALA A 283 16.69 -9.46 -13.67
C ALA A 283 17.44 -10.26 -14.74
N PHE A 284 17.94 -9.59 -15.80
CA PHE A 284 18.66 -10.20 -16.91
C PHE A 284 17.94 -11.37 -17.59
N ILE A 285 16.62 -11.35 -17.59
CA ILE A 285 15.79 -12.34 -18.29
C ILE A 285 15.57 -11.92 -19.75
N LEU A 286 14.99 -12.84 -20.54
CA LEU A 286 14.61 -12.61 -21.94
C LEU A 286 13.08 -12.41 -22.04
N PRO A 287 12.54 -11.19 -21.86
CA PRO A 287 11.10 -10.96 -21.88
C PRO A 287 10.43 -11.37 -23.19
N THR A 288 11.14 -11.26 -24.31
CA THR A 288 10.67 -11.69 -25.63
C THR A 288 10.41 -13.19 -25.69
N GLU A 289 11.28 -14.02 -25.11
CA GLU A 289 11.11 -15.47 -25.08
C GLU A 289 9.95 -15.88 -24.18
N ILE A 290 9.81 -15.20 -23.02
CA ILE A 290 8.70 -15.45 -22.11
C ILE A 290 7.37 -15.14 -22.82
N ALA A 291 7.24 -13.94 -23.42
CA ALA A 291 6.04 -13.54 -24.13
C ALA A 291 5.71 -14.48 -25.31
N PHE A 292 6.72 -14.95 -26.03
CA PHE A 292 6.53 -15.88 -27.14
C PHE A 292 6.04 -17.26 -26.68
N LYS A 293 6.58 -17.76 -25.55
CA LYS A 293 6.22 -19.09 -25.03
C LYS A 293 4.87 -19.11 -24.31
N THR A 294 4.45 -17.99 -23.71
CA THR A 294 3.16 -17.89 -23.01
C THR A 294 1.97 -17.72 -23.95
N LYS A 295 2.22 -17.33 -25.21
CA LYS A 295 1.16 -17.19 -26.24
C LYS A 295 0.85 -18.49 -26.99
N LYS A 296 1.52 -19.58 -26.68
CA LYS A 296 1.25 -20.93 -27.22
C LYS A 296 0.35 -21.72 -26.28
#